data_168d6473635abc69ec5c94ce83f7c25d
#
_entry.id   168d6473635abc69ec5c94ce83f7c25d
#
_cell.length_a   1.000
_cell.length_b   1.000
_cell.length_c   1.000
_cell.angle_alpha   90.00
_cell.angle_beta   90.00
_cell.angle_gamma   90.00
#
_symmetry.space_group_name_H-M   'P 1'
#
loop_
_entity.id
_entity.type
_entity.pdbx_description
1 polymer ?
#
loop_
_entity_poly.entity_id
_entity_poly.type
_entity_poly.pdbx_seq_one_letter_code
_entity_poly.pdbx_strand_id
1 'polypeptide(L)'
;MTKYLAKIEDGKVVTTTRFSDEDYNLGIDHCKNLIEDVSSNYIVCEKGVSIGYNYDSNSNTFYPPKNYPSWTLDDNFIWQPPVIKPDKGPNGLLFWNESQTRWEGFENSESVIPHTYWDPSTSSWINI
;
A
#
# COMPACT_ATOMS: atom_id res chain seq x y z
N MET A 1 23.84 2.08 -6.38
CA MET A 1 22.49 1.64 -5.93
C MET A 1 22.36 1.86 -4.43
N THR A 2 21.27 2.44 -3.98
CA THR A 2 21.08 2.69 -2.55
C THR A 2 20.34 1.55 -1.89
N LYS A 3 20.65 1.31 -0.62
CA LYS A 3 20.08 0.24 0.18
C LYS A 3 19.34 0.81 1.39
N TYR A 4 18.29 0.12 1.80
CA TYR A 4 17.41 0.56 2.86
C TYR A 4 17.25 -0.52 3.91
N LEU A 5 17.20 -0.11 5.19
CA LEU A 5 16.79 -0.98 6.28
C LEU A 5 15.51 -0.43 6.92
N ALA A 6 14.57 -1.32 7.14
CA ALA A 6 13.33 -1.00 7.84
C ALA A 6 13.40 -1.53 9.27
N LYS A 7 13.08 -0.68 10.24
CA LYS A 7 12.92 -1.10 11.63
C LYS A 7 11.50 -1.61 11.82
N ILE A 8 11.37 -2.83 12.35
CA ILE A 8 10.09 -3.51 12.51
C ILE A 8 9.72 -3.58 13.99
N GLU A 9 8.51 -3.12 14.33
CA GLU A 9 7.92 -3.28 15.66
C GLU A 9 6.46 -3.72 15.48
N ASP A 10 6.09 -4.81 16.17
CA ASP A 10 4.73 -5.38 16.09
C ASP A 10 4.26 -5.65 14.65
N GLY A 11 5.19 -6.13 13.81
CA GLY A 11 4.88 -6.47 12.42
C GLY A 11 4.72 -5.27 11.49
N LYS A 12 5.12 -4.08 11.94
CA LYS A 12 5.00 -2.84 11.15
C LYS A 12 6.31 -2.10 11.06
N VAL A 13 6.48 -1.40 9.94
CA VAL A 13 7.63 -0.53 9.73
C VAL A 13 7.44 0.76 10.51
N VAL A 14 8.38 1.03 11.45
CA VAL A 14 8.33 2.26 12.26
C VAL A 14 9.36 3.29 11.81
N THR A 15 10.43 2.86 11.14
CA THR A 15 11.38 3.76 10.49
C THR A 15 12.01 3.08 9.29
N THR A 16 12.48 3.87 8.33
CA THR A 16 13.32 3.39 7.24
C THR A 16 14.59 4.23 7.20
N THR A 17 15.73 3.60 6.96
CA THR A 17 17.02 4.27 6.89
C THR A 17 17.71 3.88 5.60
N ARG A 18 18.24 4.89 4.90
CA ARG A 18 18.98 4.71 3.66
C ARG A 18 20.47 4.67 3.94
N PHE A 19 21.17 3.73 3.31
CA PHE A 19 22.62 3.61 3.41
C PHE A 19 23.25 3.67 2.04
N SER A 20 24.50 4.16 1.99
CA SER A 20 25.33 4.04 0.79
C SER A 20 25.63 2.57 0.52
N ASP A 21 26.01 2.25 -0.72
CA ASP A 21 26.43 0.90 -1.08
C ASP A 21 27.66 0.49 -0.25
N GLU A 22 28.55 1.42 0.01
CA GLU A 22 29.76 1.17 0.81
C GLU A 22 29.43 0.73 2.24
N ASP A 23 28.56 1.48 2.93
CA ASP A 23 28.15 1.13 4.30
C ASP A 23 27.34 -0.15 4.33
N TYR A 24 26.44 -0.34 3.39
CA TYR A 24 25.63 -1.54 3.31
C TYR A 24 26.47 -2.80 3.10
N ASN A 25 27.51 -2.71 2.28
CA ASN A 25 28.40 -3.84 2.01
C ASN A 25 29.25 -4.25 3.20
N LEU A 26 29.39 -3.39 4.21
CA LEU A 26 30.05 -3.72 5.48
C LEU A 26 29.16 -4.52 6.43
N GLY A 27 27.89 -4.74 6.07
CA GLY A 27 26.98 -5.60 6.81
C GLY A 27 25.93 -4.87 7.61
N ILE A 28 24.87 -5.60 7.99
CA ILE A 28 23.74 -5.05 8.74
C ILE A 28 24.19 -4.56 10.12
N ASP A 29 25.10 -5.28 10.78
CA ASP A 29 25.59 -4.87 12.10
C ASP A 29 26.30 -3.52 12.05
N HIS A 30 27.11 -3.29 10.98
CA HIS A 30 27.72 -1.99 10.75
C HIS A 30 26.67 -0.90 10.59
N CYS A 31 25.64 -1.14 9.81
CA CYS A 31 24.55 -0.18 9.59
C CYS A 31 23.82 0.13 10.90
N LYS A 32 23.52 -0.89 11.70
CA LYS A 32 22.90 -0.71 13.03
C LYS A 32 23.74 0.15 13.95
N ASN A 33 25.06 -0.03 13.92
CA ASN A 33 25.99 0.78 14.71
C ASN A 33 25.94 2.24 14.29
N LEU A 34 25.81 2.52 13.01
CA LEU A 34 25.68 3.89 12.51
C LEU A 34 24.40 4.57 13.00
N ILE A 35 23.32 3.79 13.14
CA ILE A 35 22.05 4.29 13.69
C ILE A 35 22.09 4.38 15.21
N GLU A 36 23.07 3.72 15.84
CA GLU A 36 23.19 3.61 17.31
C GLU A 36 22.01 2.81 17.92
N ASP A 37 21.45 1.87 17.16
CA ASP A 37 20.35 1.02 17.60
C ASP A 37 20.61 -0.43 17.17
N VAL A 38 21.37 -1.16 17.97
CA VAL A 38 21.77 -2.54 17.68
C VAL A 38 20.77 -3.58 18.20
N SER A 39 19.82 -3.16 19.04
CA SER A 39 18.89 -4.08 19.69
C SER A 39 17.60 -4.30 18.90
N SER A 40 17.28 -3.43 17.95
CA SER A 40 16.03 -3.49 17.21
C SER A 40 16.10 -4.44 16.02
N ASN A 41 14.93 -4.87 15.58
CA ASN A 41 14.80 -5.74 14.42
C ASN A 41 14.81 -4.91 13.14
N TYR A 42 15.87 -5.04 12.35
CA TYR A 42 16.02 -4.36 11.07
C TYR A 42 16.02 -5.36 9.93
N ILE A 43 15.23 -5.08 8.91
CA ILE A 43 15.09 -5.93 7.72
C ILE A 43 15.46 -5.11 6.49
N VAL A 44 16.22 -5.71 5.59
CA VAL A 44 16.52 -5.08 4.28
C VAL A 44 15.23 -4.89 3.52
N CYS A 45 14.99 -3.69 3.01
CA CYS A 45 13.79 -3.39 2.24
C CYS A 45 14.15 -2.65 0.95
N GLU A 46 13.20 -2.64 0.02
CA GLU A 46 13.34 -1.94 -1.25
C GLU A 46 12.91 -0.49 -1.12
N LYS A 47 13.30 0.31 -2.11
CA LYS A 47 12.80 1.68 -2.25
C LYS A 47 11.29 1.65 -2.38
N GLY A 48 10.61 2.51 -1.67
CA GLY A 48 9.15 2.59 -1.69
C GLY A 48 8.47 2.05 -0.44
N VAL A 49 9.18 1.23 0.34
CA VAL A 49 8.68 0.80 1.65
C VAL A 49 8.73 2.00 2.59
N SER A 50 7.62 2.30 3.23
CA SER A 50 7.47 3.49 4.08
C SER A 50 7.01 3.14 5.49
N ILE A 51 7.11 4.11 6.39
CA ILE A 51 6.57 4.00 7.74
C ILE A 51 5.07 3.67 7.66
N GLY A 52 4.63 2.69 8.45
CA GLY A 52 3.24 2.23 8.46
C GLY A 52 3.00 0.98 7.62
N TYR A 53 3.94 0.60 6.75
CA TYR A 53 3.84 -0.66 6.01
C TYR A 53 3.82 -1.84 6.96
N ASN A 54 3.15 -2.90 6.55
CA ASN A 54 3.14 -4.18 7.25
C ASN A 54 4.29 -5.06 6.75
N TYR A 55 4.76 -5.95 7.60
CA TYR A 55 5.79 -6.90 7.23
C TYR A 55 5.36 -8.31 7.60
N ASP A 56 5.35 -9.22 6.62
CA ASP A 56 5.11 -10.64 6.84
C ASP A 56 6.44 -11.39 6.89
N SER A 57 6.79 -11.87 8.07
CA SER A 57 8.07 -12.56 8.30
C SER A 57 8.12 -13.95 7.64
N ASN A 58 6.98 -14.59 7.43
CA ASN A 58 6.94 -15.91 6.80
C ASN A 58 7.36 -15.88 5.34
N SER A 59 6.95 -14.84 4.62
CA SER A 59 7.26 -14.67 3.20
C SER A 59 8.31 -13.59 2.95
N ASN A 60 8.77 -12.89 4.01
CA ASN A 60 9.70 -11.77 3.92
C ASN A 60 9.17 -10.69 2.96
N THR A 61 7.92 -10.32 3.13
CA THR A 61 7.22 -9.41 2.23
C THR A 61 6.72 -8.18 2.97
N PHE A 62 6.98 -7.00 2.41
CA PHE A 62 6.42 -5.73 2.87
C PHE A 62 5.19 -5.41 2.04
N TYR A 63 4.15 -4.90 2.67
CA TYR A 63 2.94 -4.48 1.94
C TYR A 63 2.33 -3.25 2.60
N PRO A 64 1.64 -2.39 1.81
CA PRO A 64 1.12 -1.14 2.32
C PRO A 64 0.03 -1.33 3.36
N PRO A 65 -0.26 -0.31 4.18
CA PRO A 65 -1.37 -0.38 5.12
C PRO A 65 -2.70 -0.51 4.38
N LYS A 66 -3.70 -1.04 5.05
CA LYS A 66 -5.03 -1.27 4.50
C LYS A 66 -5.65 0.05 4.03
N ASN A 67 -6.11 0.09 2.78
CA ASN A 67 -6.69 1.30 2.18
C ASN A 67 -8.05 1.64 2.76
N TYR A 68 -8.91 0.62 2.90
CA TYR A 68 -10.29 0.76 3.36
C TYR A 68 -10.67 -0.43 4.21
N PRO A 69 -11.53 -0.24 5.25
CA PRO A 69 -11.93 -1.34 6.14
C PRO A 69 -12.52 -2.56 5.43
N SER A 70 -13.24 -2.37 4.32
CA SER A 70 -13.89 -3.46 3.60
C SER A 70 -12.96 -4.26 2.70
N TRP A 71 -11.76 -3.74 2.39
CA TRP A 71 -10.83 -4.41 1.49
C TRP A 71 -10.12 -5.57 2.19
N THR A 72 -9.76 -6.60 1.42
CA THR A 72 -9.06 -7.78 1.93
C THR A 72 -7.75 -8.00 1.19
N LEU A 73 -6.77 -8.58 1.89
CA LEU A 73 -5.45 -8.83 1.32
C LEU A 73 -5.48 -10.17 0.58
N ASP A 74 -5.00 -10.16 -0.67
CA ASP A 74 -4.90 -11.40 -1.46
C ASP A 74 -3.57 -12.12 -1.21
N ASP A 75 -3.37 -13.26 -1.87
CA ASP A 75 -2.16 -14.08 -1.71
C ASP A 75 -0.91 -13.40 -2.27
N ASN A 76 -1.07 -12.36 -3.09
CA ASN A 76 0.04 -11.58 -3.65
C ASN A 76 0.32 -10.31 -2.84
N PHE A 77 -0.27 -10.18 -1.65
CA PHE A 77 -0.14 -9.01 -0.76
C PHE A 77 -0.64 -7.71 -1.41
N ILE A 78 -1.71 -7.83 -2.20
CA ILE A 78 -2.40 -6.71 -2.82
C ILE A 78 -3.79 -6.58 -2.18
N TRP A 79 -4.14 -5.38 -1.74
CA TRP A 79 -5.45 -5.12 -1.16
C TRP A 79 -6.51 -5.12 -2.24
N GLN A 80 -7.59 -5.89 -2.01
CA GLN A 80 -8.67 -6.08 -2.98
C GLN A 80 -9.99 -5.55 -2.43
N PRO A 81 -10.74 -4.77 -3.21
CA PRO A 81 -12.07 -4.32 -2.81
C PRO A 81 -13.08 -5.49 -2.84
N PRO A 82 -14.18 -5.41 -2.08
CA PRO A 82 -15.22 -6.42 -2.15
C PRO A 82 -15.97 -6.47 -3.48
N VAL A 83 -15.90 -5.38 -4.26
CA VAL A 83 -16.47 -5.31 -5.61
C VAL A 83 -15.34 -5.06 -6.59
N ILE A 84 -15.19 -5.93 -7.58
CA ILE A 84 -14.12 -5.83 -8.58
C ILE A 84 -14.20 -4.46 -9.28
N LYS A 85 -13.07 -3.76 -9.36
CA LYS A 85 -12.98 -2.48 -10.02
C LYS A 85 -13.30 -2.64 -11.50
N PRO A 86 -14.29 -1.87 -12.03
CA PRO A 86 -14.55 -1.89 -13.47
C PRO A 86 -13.36 -1.32 -14.24
N ASP A 87 -13.23 -1.70 -15.51
CA ASP A 87 -12.09 -1.32 -16.33
C ASP A 87 -11.91 0.19 -16.40
N LYS A 88 -13.02 0.90 -16.52
CA LYS A 88 -13.00 2.36 -16.53
C LYS A 88 -14.37 2.90 -16.13
N GLY A 89 -14.35 4.05 -15.46
CA GLY A 89 -15.57 4.77 -15.12
C GLY A 89 -16.08 5.62 -16.28
N PRO A 90 -17.26 6.22 -16.13
CA PRO A 90 -17.72 7.24 -17.05
C PRO A 90 -16.65 8.33 -17.17
N ASN A 91 -16.28 8.67 -18.40
CA ASN A 91 -15.21 9.65 -18.67
C ASN A 91 -13.85 9.25 -18.04
N GLY A 92 -13.64 7.98 -17.71
CA GLY A 92 -12.39 7.48 -17.16
C GLY A 92 -12.14 7.82 -15.69
N LEU A 93 -13.07 8.47 -15.02
CA LEU A 93 -12.93 8.94 -13.64
C LEU A 93 -13.79 8.12 -12.70
N LEU A 94 -13.17 7.40 -11.79
CA LEU A 94 -13.89 6.60 -10.79
C LEU A 94 -13.14 6.56 -9.47
N PHE A 95 -13.86 6.30 -8.39
CA PHE A 95 -13.28 6.13 -7.07
C PHE A 95 -14.13 5.16 -6.23
N TRP A 96 -13.52 4.63 -5.17
CA TRP A 96 -14.21 3.74 -4.24
C TRP A 96 -14.95 4.53 -3.17
N ASN A 97 -16.24 4.23 -2.98
CA ASN A 97 -17.04 4.79 -1.89
C ASN A 97 -17.18 3.74 -0.78
N GLU A 98 -16.42 3.90 0.28
CA GLU A 98 -16.39 2.92 1.38
C GLU A 98 -17.72 2.83 2.11
N SER A 99 -18.39 3.94 2.34
CA SER A 99 -19.65 3.95 3.10
C SER A 99 -20.79 3.25 2.34
N GLN A 100 -20.77 3.29 1.01
CA GLN A 100 -21.74 2.59 0.16
C GLN A 100 -21.20 1.26 -0.36
N THR A 101 -19.92 0.98 -0.15
CA THR A 101 -19.22 -0.20 -0.66
C THR A 101 -19.45 -0.41 -2.15
N ARG A 102 -19.18 0.63 -2.93
CA ARG A 102 -19.37 0.60 -4.38
C ARG A 102 -18.40 1.53 -5.09
N TRP A 103 -18.19 1.30 -6.38
CA TRP A 103 -17.44 2.20 -7.25
C TRP A 103 -18.38 3.29 -7.79
N GLU A 104 -17.90 4.53 -7.77
CA GLU A 104 -18.67 5.68 -8.25
C GLU A 104 -17.89 6.42 -9.32
N GLY A 105 -18.60 7.05 -10.26
CA GLY A 105 -18.00 7.76 -11.37
C GLY A 105 -18.38 9.22 -11.41
N PHE A 106 -17.42 10.04 -11.86
CA PHE A 106 -17.60 11.47 -12.05
C PHE A 106 -17.98 11.79 -13.51
N GLU A 107 -18.73 12.86 -13.71
CA GLU A 107 -19.07 13.32 -15.05
C GLU A 107 -17.84 13.82 -15.81
N ASN A 108 -16.97 14.57 -15.10
CA ASN A 108 -15.75 15.11 -15.67
C ASN A 108 -14.76 15.41 -14.53
N SER A 109 -13.55 15.86 -14.89
CA SER A 109 -12.49 16.14 -13.92
C SER A 109 -12.78 17.31 -12.97
N GLU A 110 -13.76 18.16 -13.32
CA GLU A 110 -14.14 19.30 -12.50
C GLU A 110 -15.33 19.00 -11.59
N SER A 111 -15.97 17.85 -11.75
CA SER A 111 -17.08 17.43 -10.91
C SER A 111 -16.59 17.17 -9.49
N VAL A 112 -17.28 17.74 -8.50
CA VAL A 112 -16.95 17.55 -7.08
C VAL A 112 -17.80 16.46 -6.43
N ILE A 113 -18.85 16.00 -7.11
CA ILE A 113 -19.69 14.91 -6.65
C ILE A 113 -19.85 13.88 -7.77
N PRO A 114 -19.90 12.58 -7.43
CA PRO A 114 -20.19 11.56 -8.43
C PRO A 114 -21.66 11.61 -8.83
N HIS A 115 -21.98 11.16 -10.05
CA HIS A 115 -23.37 11.06 -10.47
C HIS A 115 -23.73 9.69 -11.05
N THR A 116 -22.81 8.72 -11.04
CA THR A 116 -23.09 7.33 -11.40
C THR A 116 -22.43 6.40 -10.41
N TYR A 117 -22.96 5.17 -10.28
CA TYR A 117 -22.31 4.12 -9.54
C TYR A 117 -22.31 2.82 -10.36
N TRP A 118 -21.33 1.96 -10.06
CA TRP A 118 -21.20 0.66 -10.74
C TRP A 118 -22.10 -0.38 -10.09
N ASP A 119 -22.92 -1.04 -10.91
CA ASP A 119 -23.74 -2.17 -10.50
C ASP A 119 -23.08 -3.47 -11.00
N PRO A 120 -22.44 -4.26 -10.11
CA PRO A 120 -21.76 -5.46 -10.55
C PRO A 120 -22.71 -6.56 -11.03
N SER A 121 -23.98 -6.54 -10.60
CA SER A 121 -24.95 -7.57 -11.00
C SER A 121 -25.38 -7.39 -12.45
N THR A 122 -25.39 -6.18 -12.98
CA THR A 122 -25.74 -5.87 -14.37
C THR A 122 -24.54 -5.48 -15.20
N SER A 123 -23.36 -5.32 -14.57
CA SER A 123 -22.12 -4.84 -15.20
C SER A 123 -22.35 -3.52 -15.95
N SER A 124 -23.03 -2.58 -15.31
CA SER A 124 -23.35 -1.30 -15.91
C SER A 124 -23.29 -0.15 -14.90
N TRP A 125 -23.11 1.06 -15.42
CA TRP A 125 -23.14 2.28 -14.63
C TRP A 125 -24.57 2.79 -14.52
N ILE A 126 -24.97 3.10 -13.29
CA ILE A 126 -26.34 3.55 -12.97
C ILE A 126 -26.26 5.01 -12.51
N ASN A 127 -27.20 5.84 -12.96
CA ASN A 127 -27.29 7.22 -12.51
C ASN A 127 -27.74 7.30 -11.05
N ILE A 128 -27.06 8.16 -10.30
CA ILE A 128 -27.44 8.44 -8.91
C ILE A 128 -28.65 9.36 -8.87
#